data_16de48bf34777049a133136f953f708b
#
_entry.id   16de48bf34777049a133136f953f708b
#
_cell.length_a   1.000
_cell.length_b   1.000
_cell.length_c   1.000
_cell.angle_alpha   90.00
_cell.angle_beta   90.00
_cell.angle_gamma   90.00
#
_symmetry.space_group_name_H-M   'P 1'
#
loop_
_entity.id
_entity.type
_entity.pdbx_description
1 polymer ?
#
loop_
_entity_poly.entity_id
_entity_poly.type
_entity_poly.pdbx_seq_one_letter_code
_entity_poly.pdbx_strand_id
1 'polypeptide(L)'
;LAATGGSTDVGDVSQVVPTVRMSATIASKGGPWHSWAVVACSGMSIGHKGMIYAAKALSMTMADFYKSPKLVEAVKEDFKKNKKIKEYVPRILPGPPRFA
;
A
#
# COMPACT_ATOMS: atom_id res chain seq x y z
N LEU A 1 4.34 -16.88 -5.50
CA LEU A 1 4.96 -15.56 -5.33
C LEU A 1 5.83 -15.63 -4.09
N ALA A 2 7.16 -15.60 -4.28
CA ALA A 2 8.08 -15.51 -3.16
C ALA A 2 7.74 -14.26 -2.34
N ALA A 3 7.59 -14.40 -1.03
CA ALA A 3 7.41 -13.27 -0.14
C ALA A 3 8.69 -12.42 -0.20
N THR A 4 8.65 -11.32 -0.92
CA THR A 4 9.74 -10.35 -0.89
C THR A 4 9.68 -9.69 0.48
N GLY A 5 10.71 -9.92 1.29
CA GLY A 5 10.85 -9.26 2.57
C GLY A 5 10.93 -7.75 2.36
N GLY A 6 10.21 -7.02 3.19
CA GLY A 6 10.21 -5.56 3.19
C GLY A 6 9.40 -5.07 4.39
N SER A 7 9.65 -3.85 4.81
CA SER A 7 8.89 -3.19 5.86
C SER A 7 8.19 -1.94 5.32
N THR A 8 7.05 -1.62 5.90
CA THR A 8 6.25 -0.46 5.50
C THR A 8 5.29 -0.09 6.62
N ASP A 9 5.07 1.20 6.82
CA ASP A 9 4.12 1.74 7.79
C ASP A 9 2.65 1.41 7.44
N VAL A 10 2.40 0.95 6.22
CA VAL A 10 1.07 0.45 5.81
C VAL A 10 0.61 -0.71 6.69
N GLY A 11 1.55 -1.48 7.28
CA GLY A 11 1.24 -2.50 8.27
C GLY A 11 0.48 -1.93 9.47
N ASP A 12 0.95 -0.81 10.01
CA ASP A 12 0.32 -0.14 11.14
C ASP A 12 -1.02 0.49 10.76
N VAL A 13 -1.08 1.18 9.63
CA VAL A 13 -2.32 1.74 9.09
C VAL A 13 -3.41 0.66 8.93
N SER A 14 -3.04 -0.52 8.43
CA SER A 14 -3.96 -1.64 8.24
C SER A 14 -4.54 -2.23 9.52
N GLN A 15 -3.98 -1.89 10.68
CA GLN A 15 -4.55 -2.30 11.99
C GLN A 15 -5.68 -1.38 12.46
N VAL A 16 -5.78 -0.16 11.92
CA VAL A 16 -6.75 0.84 12.37
C VAL A 16 -7.80 1.18 11.31
N VAL A 17 -7.48 1.00 10.03
CA VAL A 17 -8.41 1.24 8.92
C VAL A 17 -8.38 0.11 7.90
N PRO A 18 -9.49 -0.16 7.20
CA PRO A 18 -9.51 -1.09 6.07
C PRO A 18 -8.50 -0.65 5.02
N THR A 19 -7.64 -1.56 4.60
CA THR A 19 -6.54 -1.24 3.68
C THR A 19 -6.48 -2.26 2.55
N VAL A 20 -6.42 -1.79 1.32
CA VAL A 20 -6.15 -2.60 0.13
C VAL A 20 -4.82 -2.18 -0.48
N ARG A 21 -4.07 -3.15 -0.98
CA ARG A 21 -2.81 -2.93 -1.67
C ARG A 21 -2.91 -3.37 -3.12
N MET A 22 -2.26 -2.62 -3.98
CA MET A 22 -2.02 -3.04 -5.36
C MET A 22 -0.54 -2.84 -5.71
N SER A 23 -0.08 -3.54 -6.72
CA SER A 23 1.24 -3.36 -7.29
C SER A 23 1.12 -3.10 -8.78
N ALA A 24 1.96 -2.21 -9.29
CA ALA A 24 2.09 -1.94 -10.71
C ALA A 24 3.54 -2.10 -11.14
N THR A 25 3.76 -2.58 -12.34
CA THR A 25 5.10 -2.74 -12.89
C THR A 25 5.70 -1.37 -13.21
N ILE A 26 6.85 -1.08 -12.62
CA ILE A 26 7.61 0.17 -12.84
C ILE A 26 9.05 -0.10 -13.29
N ALA A 27 9.48 -1.36 -13.31
CA ALA A 27 10.83 -1.77 -13.70
C ALA A 27 10.81 -3.12 -14.40
N SER A 28 11.91 -3.48 -15.08
CA SER A 28 12.08 -4.77 -15.73
C SER A 28 12.15 -5.91 -14.72
N LYS A 29 11.69 -7.10 -15.14
CA LYS A 29 11.80 -8.32 -14.33
C LYS A 29 13.28 -8.69 -14.15
N GLY A 30 13.63 -9.11 -12.92
CA GLY A 30 14.97 -9.59 -12.58
C GLY A 30 15.95 -8.49 -12.15
N GLY A 31 15.57 -7.22 -12.23
CA GLY A 31 16.39 -6.15 -11.65
C GLY A 31 16.33 -6.17 -10.12
N PRO A 32 17.46 -5.92 -9.43
CA PRO A 32 17.47 -5.83 -7.99
C PRO A 32 16.70 -4.60 -7.52
N TRP A 33 15.81 -4.78 -6.52
CA TRP A 33 15.15 -3.68 -5.84
C TRP A 33 16.17 -2.82 -5.06
N HIS A 34 15.85 -1.56 -4.82
CA HIS A 34 16.74 -0.60 -4.17
C HIS A 34 18.06 -0.38 -4.93
N SER A 35 17.97 -0.32 -6.26
CA SER A 35 19.11 -0.11 -7.14
C SER A 35 18.91 1.09 -8.06
N TRP A 36 20.01 1.59 -8.62
CA TRP A 36 19.99 2.65 -9.65
C TRP A 36 19.13 2.25 -10.85
N ALA A 37 19.06 0.97 -11.20
CA ALA A 37 18.28 0.47 -12.32
C ALA A 37 16.77 0.71 -12.11
N VAL A 38 16.26 0.52 -10.89
CA VAL A 38 14.87 0.81 -10.54
C VAL A 38 14.62 2.32 -10.59
N VAL A 39 15.56 3.13 -10.11
CA VAL A 39 15.47 4.60 -10.19
C VAL A 39 15.41 5.06 -11.64
N ALA A 40 16.28 4.55 -12.50
CA ALA A 40 16.28 4.84 -13.93
C ALA A 40 14.94 4.44 -14.59
N CYS A 41 14.47 3.22 -14.34
CA CYS A 41 13.17 2.75 -14.85
C CYS A 41 12.00 3.65 -14.42
N SER A 42 12.04 4.19 -13.22
CA SER A 42 10.98 5.08 -12.70
C SER A 42 10.86 6.37 -13.52
N GLY A 43 11.96 6.88 -14.07
CA GLY A 43 12.00 8.05 -14.97
C GLY A 43 11.74 7.71 -16.44
N MET A 44 11.60 6.45 -16.80
CA MET A 44 11.37 5.99 -18.18
C MET A 44 9.88 5.68 -18.44
N SER A 45 9.57 5.36 -19.69
CA SER A 45 8.19 5.06 -20.12
C SER A 45 7.54 3.91 -19.33
N ILE A 46 8.31 2.91 -18.89
CA ILE A 46 7.79 1.82 -18.07
C ILE A 46 7.32 2.32 -16.71
N GLY A 47 8.09 3.18 -16.05
CA GLY A 47 7.72 3.80 -14.78
C GLY A 47 6.50 4.70 -14.92
N HIS A 48 6.49 5.58 -15.92
CA HIS A 48 5.36 6.48 -16.20
C HIS A 48 4.07 5.71 -16.51
N LYS A 49 4.13 4.64 -17.30
CA LYS A 49 2.96 3.79 -17.58
C LYS A 49 2.46 3.09 -16.32
N GLY A 50 3.37 2.56 -15.50
CA GLY A 50 3.03 1.93 -14.23
C GLY A 50 2.37 2.90 -13.26
N MET A 51 2.89 4.11 -13.14
CA MET A 51 2.31 5.17 -12.32
C MET A 51 0.89 5.55 -12.77
N ILE A 52 0.70 5.79 -14.07
CA ILE A 52 -0.64 6.13 -14.61
C ILE A 52 -1.61 4.97 -14.44
N TYR A 53 -1.17 3.74 -14.64
CA TYR A 53 -2.00 2.56 -14.40
C TYR A 53 -2.46 2.48 -12.94
N ALA A 54 -1.54 2.64 -12.00
CA ALA A 54 -1.84 2.65 -10.57
C ALA A 54 -2.80 3.78 -10.20
N ALA A 55 -2.56 4.99 -10.70
CA ALA A 55 -3.42 6.14 -10.46
C ALA A 55 -4.84 5.92 -10.95
N LYS A 56 -5.01 5.34 -12.15
CA LYS A 56 -6.34 4.99 -12.70
C LYS A 56 -7.06 3.97 -11.82
N ALA A 57 -6.38 2.89 -11.44
CA ALA A 57 -6.99 1.85 -10.60
C ALA A 57 -7.42 2.39 -9.23
N LEU A 58 -6.57 3.20 -8.57
CA LEU A 58 -6.91 3.83 -7.30
C LEU A 58 -8.08 4.81 -7.45
N SER A 59 -8.08 5.64 -8.50
CA SER A 59 -9.18 6.58 -8.75
C SER A 59 -10.51 5.87 -9.00
N MET A 60 -10.51 4.75 -9.74
CA MET A 60 -11.69 3.94 -9.96
C MET A 60 -12.20 3.32 -8.65
N THR A 61 -11.31 2.80 -7.82
CA THR A 61 -11.66 2.27 -6.49
C THR A 61 -12.30 3.35 -5.62
N MET A 62 -11.72 4.55 -5.59
CA MET A 62 -12.32 5.69 -4.88
C MET A 62 -13.71 6.05 -5.42
N ALA A 63 -13.87 6.08 -6.73
CA ALA A 63 -15.17 6.37 -7.36
C ALA A 63 -16.23 5.33 -6.99
N ASP A 64 -15.85 4.05 -6.91
CA ASP A 64 -16.75 2.97 -6.49
C ASP A 64 -17.20 3.15 -5.03
N PHE A 65 -16.29 3.52 -4.13
CA PHE A 65 -16.65 3.83 -2.75
C PHE A 65 -17.61 5.03 -2.63
N TYR A 66 -17.36 6.10 -3.38
CA TYR A 66 -18.25 7.27 -3.39
C TYR A 66 -19.65 6.95 -3.94
N LYS A 67 -19.74 6.04 -4.92
CA LYS A 67 -21.02 5.67 -5.56
C LYS A 67 -21.80 4.61 -4.76
N SER A 68 -21.15 3.85 -3.90
CA SER A 68 -21.76 2.69 -3.23
C SER A 68 -21.55 2.70 -1.71
N PRO A 69 -22.47 3.34 -0.94
CA PRO A 69 -22.45 3.22 0.52
C PRO A 69 -22.47 1.78 1.02
N LYS A 70 -23.16 0.88 0.30
CA LYS A 70 -23.18 -0.56 0.63
C LYS A 70 -21.78 -1.20 0.57
N LEU A 71 -20.96 -0.79 -0.38
CA LEU A 71 -19.58 -1.27 -0.48
C LEU A 71 -18.76 -0.80 0.72
N VAL A 72 -18.93 0.45 1.13
CA VAL A 72 -18.25 1.01 2.31
C VAL A 72 -18.63 0.25 3.58
N GLU A 73 -19.92 -0.06 3.77
CA GLU A 73 -20.36 -0.85 4.92
C GLU A 73 -19.80 -2.27 4.89
N ALA A 74 -19.85 -2.95 3.73
CA ALA A 74 -19.28 -4.28 3.59
C ALA A 74 -17.78 -4.32 3.94
N VAL A 75 -17.01 -3.33 3.49
CA VAL A 75 -15.57 -3.21 3.81
C VAL A 75 -15.34 -2.99 5.30
N LYS A 76 -16.18 -2.15 5.95
CA LYS A 76 -16.08 -1.93 7.39
C LYS A 76 -16.42 -3.19 8.20
N GLU A 77 -17.44 -3.93 7.77
CA GLU A 77 -17.82 -5.20 8.41
C GLU A 77 -16.73 -6.26 8.27
N ASP A 78 -16.19 -6.42 7.04
CA ASP A 78 -15.07 -7.32 6.79
C ASP A 78 -13.85 -6.97 7.65
N PHE A 79 -13.51 -5.69 7.73
CA PHE A 79 -12.43 -5.21 8.58
C PHE A 79 -12.64 -5.56 10.05
N LYS A 80 -13.85 -5.30 10.61
CA LYS A 80 -14.19 -5.63 11.99
C LYS A 80 -14.07 -7.14 12.26
N LYS A 81 -14.56 -7.95 11.33
CA LYS A 81 -14.54 -9.41 11.43
C LYS A 81 -13.12 -9.98 11.37
N ASN A 82 -12.28 -9.45 10.50
CA ASN A 82 -10.95 -9.98 10.22
C ASN A 82 -9.82 -9.28 10.97
N LYS A 83 -10.11 -8.18 11.67
CA LYS A 83 -9.13 -7.47 12.50
C LYS A 83 -8.59 -8.39 13.59
N LYS A 84 -7.29 -8.65 13.54
CA LYS A 84 -6.60 -9.56 14.47
C LYS A 84 -6.27 -8.90 15.81
N ILE A 85 -6.11 -7.60 15.84
CA ILE A 85 -5.71 -6.82 17.02
C ILE A 85 -6.92 -6.01 17.49
N LYS A 86 -7.35 -6.21 18.74
CA LYS A 86 -8.47 -5.45 19.32
C LYS A 86 -8.14 -3.97 19.46
N GLU A 87 -6.96 -3.69 20.00
CA GLU A 87 -6.44 -2.35 20.19
C GLU A 87 -5.05 -2.24 19.56
N TYR A 88 -4.83 -1.20 18.77
CA TYR A 88 -3.54 -0.92 18.18
C TYR A 88 -2.68 -0.15 19.17
N VAL A 89 -1.53 -0.70 19.49
CA VAL A 89 -0.51 -0.04 20.32
C VAL A 89 0.73 0.17 19.46
N PRO A 90 1.17 1.44 19.25
CA PRO A 90 2.39 1.73 18.52
C PRO A 90 3.59 1.04 19.14
N ARG A 91 4.42 0.42 18.32
CA ARG A 91 5.67 -0.21 18.80
C ARG A 91 6.79 0.79 19.03
N ILE A 92 6.65 1.99 18.48
CA ILE A 92 7.58 3.09 18.70
C ILE A 92 7.16 3.80 19.97
N LEU A 93 8.05 3.85 20.95
CA LEU A 93 7.82 4.57 22.20
C LEU A 93 7.68 6.07 21.94
N PRO A 94 6.76 6.75 22.64
CA PRO A 94 6.64 8.20 22.55
C PRO A 94 7.94 8.87 23.02
N GLY A 95 8.34 9.92 22.32
CA GLY A 95 9.56 10.67 22.63
C GLY A 95 10.14 11.39 21.40
N PRO A 96 11.20 12.15 21.57
CA PRO A 96 11.89 12.77 20.45
C PRO A 96 12.49 11.70 19.52
N PRO A 97 12.69 12.00 18.23
CA PRO A 97 13.36 11.11 17.29
C PRO A 97 14.74 10.70 17.84
N ARG A 98 15.02 9.40 17.79
CA ARG A 98 16.34 8.90 18.14
C ARG A 98 17.21 8.95 16.90
N PHE A 99 18.16 9.85 16.89
CA PHE A 99 19.19 9.89 15.86
C PHE A 99 20.31 8.93 16.32
N ALA A 100 20.67 7.99 15.47
CA ALA A 100 21.81 7.11 15.66
C ALA A 100 23.11 7.84 15.35
#